data_6292ef3226bd2f4cbb91f6e381495747
#
_entry.id   6292ef3226bd2f4cbb91f6e381495747
#
_cell.length_a   1.000
_cell.length_b   1.000
_cell.length_c   1.000
_cell.angle_alpha   90.00
_cell.angle_beta   90.00
_cell.angle_gamma   90.00
#
_symmetry.space_group_name_H-M   'P 1'
#
loop_
_entity.id
_entity.type
_entity.pdbx_description
1 polymer ?
#
loop_
_entity_poly.entity_id
_entity_poly.type
_entity_poly.pdbx_seq_one_letter_code
_entity_poly.pdbx_strand_id
1 'polypeptide(L)'
;TQQGGEVLGWELTNSAPTATTVVVGGQGEGASRTLETRTRPNTWGRRIEVFKDRRDTDEAADLEKAANEELDKGESQQTLKLDFRETERLKFGVNFQIGDTVTAVLAPGLQATLPVTQAKVEWDGYQNRSVSLTLGSVDDNLRDVRMRKLFNDISHISTI
;
A
#
# COMPACT_ATOMS: atom_id res chain seq x y z
N THR A 1 18.42 -3.50 21.72
CA THR A 1 19.71 -3.16 21.08
C THR A 1 19.38 -2.55 19.73
N GLN A 2 19.45 -1.21 19.61
CA GLN A 2 19.28 -0.52 18.33
C GLN A 2 20.41 -0.97 17.38
N GLN A 3 20.08 -1.81 16.43
CA GLN A 3 20.94 -2.06 15.27
C GLN A 3 20.60 -0.95 14.26
N GLY A 4 21.13 0.26 14.48
CA GLY A 4 20.68 1.45 13.78
C GLY A 4 21.50 1.75 12.54
N GLY A 5 20.85 1.86 11.39
CA GLY A 5 21.23 2.77 10.35
C GLY A 5 20.81 4.20 10.75
N GLU A 6 21.49 5.21 10.24
CA GLU A 6 21.11 6.60 10.46
C GLU A 6 20.02 7.01 9.48
N VAL A 7 18.87 7.41 9.98
CA VAL A 7 17.79 8.00 9.16
C VAL A 7 18.21 9.42 8.76
N LEU A 8 18.32 9.66 7.46
CA LEU A 8 18.69 10.95 6.89
C LEU A 8 17.47 11.82 6.57
N GLY A 9 16.38 11.18 6.16
CA GLY A 9 15.13 11.85 5.83
C GLY A 9 13.97 10.85 5.84
N TRP A 10 12.76 11.36 6.07
CA TRP A 10 11.57 10.53 6.00
C TRP A 10 10.33 11.34 5.64
N GLU A 11 9.38 10.67 4.99
CA GLU A 11 8.04 11.17 4.67
C GLU A 11 7.03 10.10 5.03
N LEU A 12 6.17 10.37 6.00
CA LEU A 12 5.09 9.46 6.42
C LEU A 12 3.76 9.97 5.90
N THR A 13 3.11 9.18 5.06
CA THR A 13 1.80 9.46 4.50
C THR A 13 0.77 8.49 5.05
N ASN A 14 -0.32 9.01 5.61
CA ASN A 14 -1.47 8.24 6.05
C ASN A 14 -2.68 8.62 5.19
N SER A 15 -3.24 7.65 4.46
CA SER A 15 -4.47 7.83 3.69
C SER A 15 -5.67 7.36 4.49
N ALA A 16 -6.73 8.16 4.49
CA ALA A 16 -8.01 7.75 5.09
C ALA A 16 -8.60 6.56 4.31
N PRO A 17 -9.40 5.70 4.97
CA PRO A 17 -10.10 4.64 4.26
C PRO A 17 -11.10 5.24 3.26
N THR A 18 -11.29 4.56 2.14
CA THR A 18 -12.29 4.93 1.13
C THR A 18 -13.58 4.11 1.28
N ALA A 19 -13.55 3.01 2.03
CA ALA A 19 -14.69 2.21 2.40
C ALA A 19 -14.54 1.68 3.83
N THR A 20 -15.57 1.83 4.66
CA THR A 20 -15.64 1.26 6.02
C THR A 20 -16.87 0.39 6.22
N THR A 21 -17.85 0.55 5.35
CA THR A 21 -19.03 -0.28 5.26
C THR A 21 -19.30 -0.58 3.79
N VAL A 22 -19.48 -1.84 3.46
CA VAL A 22 -19.81 -2.27 2.10
C VAL A 22 -21.14 -2.99 2.11
N VAL A 23 -22.04 -2.57 1.24
CA VAL A 23 -23.31 -3.24 0.96
C VAL A 23 -23.19 -3.90 -0.40
N VAL A 24 -23.28 -5.22 -0.42
CA VAL A 24 -23.27 -6.00 -1.67
C VAL A 24 -24.68 -6.42 -2.01
N GLY A 25 -25.12 -6.08 -3.21
CA GLY A 25 -26.41 -6.51 -3.74
C GLY A 25 -26.25 -7.74 -4.63
N GLY A 26 -26.82 -8.86 -4.23
CA GLY A 26 -26.91 -10.10 -5.00
C GLY A 26 -28.02 -10.09 -6.05
N GLN A 27 -28.52 -11.26 -6.38
CA GLN A 27 -29.65 -11.45 -7.30
C GLN A 27 -30.94 -10.84 -6.75
N GLY A 28 -31.93 -10.68 -7.61
CA GLY A 28 -33.25 -10.13 -7.31
C GLY A 28 -33.39 -8.65 -7.63
N GLU A 29 -34.59 -8.14 -7.47
CA GLU A 29 -34.95 -6.74 -7.72
C GLU A 29 -35.80 -6.17 -6.56
N GLY A 30 -35.62 -4.87 -6.33
CA GLY A 30 -36.36 -4.14 -5.29
C GLY A 30 -36.19 -4.77 -3.91
N ALA A 31 -37.31 -5.01 -3.21
CA ALA A 31 -37.34 -5.56 -1.86
C ALA A 31 -36.98 -7.05 -1.77
N SER A 32 -36.98 -7.78 -2.89
CA SER A 32 -36.60 -9.21 -2.94
C SER A 32 -35.10 -9.42 -3.21
N ARG A 33 -34.36 -8.35 -3.38
CA ARG A 33 -32.92 -8.43 -3.64
C ARG A 33 -32.15 -8.86 -2.39
N THR A 34 -31.28 -9.86 -2.53
CA THR A 34 -30.41 -10.28 -1.44
C THR A 34 -29.35 -9.19 -1.20
N LEU A 35 -29.24 -8.75 0.05
CA LEU A 35 -28.24 -7.76 0.46
C LEU A 35 -27.36 -8.34 1.56
N GLU A 36 -26.06 -8.20 1.39
CA GLU A 36 -25.06 -8.51 2.42
C GLU A 36 -24.33 -7.22 2.81
N THR A 37 -24.21 -6.97 4.12
CA THR A 37 -23.54 -5.77 4.63
C THR A 37 -22.40 -6.16 5.55
N ARG A 38 -21.22 -5.65 5.28
CA ARG A 38 -20.04 -5.80 6.13
C ARG A 38 -19.49 -4.45 6.52
N THR A 39 -19.02 -4.36 7.78
CA THR A 39 -18.47 -3.14 8.34
C THR A 39 -17.13 -3.48 9.02
N ARG A 40 -16.11 -2.64 8.79
CA ARG A 40 -14.81 -2.73 9.44
C ARG A 40 -14.61 -1.51 10.33
N PRO A 41 -14.27 -1.69 11.63
CA PRO A 41 -13.89 -0.57 12.50
C PRO A 41 -12.67 0.16 11.93
N ASN A 42 -12.64 1.48 12.08
CA ASN A 42 -11.52 2.30 11.65
C ASN A 42 -11.19 3.37 12.68
N THR A 43 -9.91 3.78 12.74
CA THR A 43 -9.41 4.79 13.67
C THR A 43 -9.81 6.22 13.29
N TRP A 44 -10.34 6.43 12.07
CA TRP A 44 -10.76 7.74 11.56
C TRP A 44 -12.15 8.13 12.04
N GLY A 45 -12.90 7.21 12.69
CA GLY A 45 -14.23 7.47 13.24
C GLY A 45 -15.30 7.84 12.21
N ARG A 46 -15.04 7.64 10.92
CA ARG A 46 -15.98 7.93 9.83
C ARG A 46 -16.59 6.66 9.26
N ARG A 47 -17.90 6.70 9.01
CA ARG A 47 -18.59 5.67 8.23
C ARG A 47 -18.62 6.12 6.78
N ILE A 48 -17.97 5.34 5.92
CA ILE A 48 -17.95 5.53 4.47
C ILE A 48 -18.56 4.29 3.87
N GLU A 49 -19.73 4.46 3.25
CA GLU A 49 -20.51 3.37 2.72
C GLU A 49 -20.33 3.25 1.21
N VAL A 50 -20.06 2.04 0.73
CA VAL A 50 -19.89 1.71 -0.69
C VAL A 50 -20.86 0.61 -1.06
N PHE A 51 -21.51 0.76 -2.20
CA PHE A 51 -22.38 -0.27 -2.77
C PHE A 51 -21.66 -1.02 -3.87
N LYS A 52 -21.75 -2.37 -3.81
CA LYS A 52 -21.22 -3.29 -4.83
C LYS A 52 -22.32 -4.10 -5.45
N ASP A 53 -22.45 -4.08 -6.76
CA ASP A 53 -23.42 -4.90 -7.49
C ASP A 53 -22.82 -6.27 -7.86
N ARG A 54 -23.50 -7.37 -7.43
CA ARG A 54 -23.15 -8.78 -7.68
C ARG A 54 -24.37 -9.59 -8.04
N ARG A 55 -25.06 -9.19 -9.13
CA ARG A 55 -26.26 -9.89 -9.62
C ARG A 55 -26.00 -11.27 -10.22
N ASP A 56 -24.74 -11.65 -10.33
CA ASP A 56 -24.27 -12.96 -10.81
C ASP A 56 -24.49 -14.09 -9.78
N THR A 57 -24.70 -13.75 -8.50
CA THR A 57 -24.86 -14.74 -7.42
C THR A 57 -25.85 -14.28 -6.36
N ASP A 58 -26.47 -15.24 -5.67
CA ASP A 58 -27.25 -15.06 -4.44
C ASP A 58 -26.66 -15.84 -3.26
N GLU A 59 -25.53 -16.53 -3.48
CA GLU A 59 -24.82 -17.26 -2.45
C GLU A 59 -24.21 -16.31 -1.41
N ALA A 60 -24.64 -16.45 -0.15
CA ALA A 60 -24.19 -15.59 0.94
C ALA A 60 -22.68 -15.55 1.10
N ALA A 61 -21.99 -16.67 0.90
CA ALA A 61 -20.52 -16.75 1.00
C ALA A 61 -19.82 -15.92 -0.08
N ASP A 62 -20.36 -15.87 -1.30
CA ASP A 62 -19.80 -15.07 -2.39
C ASP A 62 -20.03 -13.58 -2.18
N LEU A 63 -21.21 -13.21 -1.66
CA LEU A 63 -21.52 -11.82 -1.32
C LEU A 63 -20.63 -11.33 -0.16
N GLU A 64 -20.45 -12.17 0.87
CA GLU A 64 -19.55 -11.88 1.98
C GLU A 64 -18.09 -11.68 1.51
N LYS A 65 -17.60 -12.58 0.66
CA LYS A 65 -16.27 -12.48 0.07
C LYS A 65 -16.11 -11.18 -0.71
N ALA A 66 -17.07 -10.85 -1.57
CA ALA A 66 -17.06 -9.61 -2.35
C ALA A 66 -17.08 -8.36 -1.46
N ALA A 67 -17.80 -8.38 -0.34
CA ALA A 67 -17.82 -7.28 0.62
C ALA A 67 -16.47 -7.11 1.32
N ASN A 68 -15.84 -8.22 1.74
CA ASN A 68 -14.52 -8.19 2.36
C ASN A 68 -13.43 -7.72 1.41
N GLU A 69 -13.44 -8.18 0.15
CA GLU A 69 -12.51 -7.72 -0.89
C GLU A 69 -12.61 -6.20 -1.14
N GLU A 70 -13.82 -5.65 -1.11
CA GLU A 70 -14.03 -4.22 -1.30
C GLU A 70 -13.58 -3.41 -0.06
N LEU A 71 -13.80 -3.95 1.15
CA LEU A 71 -13.27 -3.38 2.39
C LEU A 71 -11.74 -3.39 2.41
N ASP A 72 -11.09 -4.46 1.93
CA ASP A 72 -9.63 -4.57 1.85
C ASP A 72 -9.04 -3.53 0.89
N LYS A 73 -9.69 -3.31 -0.27
CA LYS A 73 -9.29 -2.26 -1.22
C LYS A 73 -9.46 -0.86 -0.66
N GLY A 74 -10.50 -0.67 0.14
CA GLY A 74 -10.85 0.61 0.76
C GLY A 74 -10.17 0.88 2.10
N GLU A 75 -9.26 0.03 2.56
CA GLU A 75 -8.59 0.20 3.85
C GLU A 75 -7.66 1.41 3.86
N SER A 76 -7.50 2.00 5.07
CA SER A 76 -6.52 3.06 5.29
C SER A 76 -5.11 2.57 4.99
N GLN A 77 -4.34 3.37 4.28
CA GLN A 77 -2.99 3.01 3.88
C GLN A 77 -1.96 3.88 4.59
N GLN A 78 -0.85 3.27 4.97
CA GLN A 78 0.30 3.94 5.52
C GLN A 78 1.51 3.67 4.64
N THR A 79 2.14 4.73 4.17
CA THR A 79 3.35 4.68 3.35
C THR A 79 4.43 5.52 4.00
N LEU A 80 5.59 4.93 4.23
CA LEU A 80 6.76 5.62 4.74
C LEU A 80 7.87 5.57 3.69
N LYS A 81 8.28 6.74 3.20
CA LYS A 81 9.52 6.87 2.44
C LYS A 81 10.64 7.20 3.40
N LEU A 82 11.75 6.54 3.25
CA LEU A 82 12.87 6.59 4.17
C LEU A 82 14.19 6.65 3.41
N ASP A 83 14.94 7.69 3.63
CA ASP A 83 16.33 7.79 3.22
C ASP A 83 17.22 7.46 4.42
N PHE A 84 18.12 6.50 4.27
CA PHE A 84 18.97 6.10 5.38
C PHE A 84 20.41 5.84 4.92
N ARG A 85 21.33 6.05 5.85
CA ARG A 85 22.71 5.67 5.66
C ARG A 85 22.93 4.22 6.05
N GLU A 86 23.39 3.42 5.10
CA GLU A 86 23.72 2.03 5.36
C GLU A 86 24.92 1.92 6.31
N THR A 87 24.89 0.86 7.09
CA THR A 87 26.00 0.46 7.96
C THR A 87 26.34 -1.00 7.67
N GLU A 88 27.48 -1.49 8.18
CA GLU A 88 27.83 -2.91 8.03
C GLU A 88 26.78 -3.86 8.62
N ARG A 89 26.03 -3.40 9.62
CA ARG A 89 24.97 -4.17 10.30
C ARG A 89 23.58 -3.98 9.71
N LEU A 90 23.39 -2.98 8.86
CA LEU A 90 22.11 -2.69 8.20
C LEU A 90 22.37 -2.29 6.76
N LYS A 91 22.44 -3.28 5.88
CA LYS A 91 22.71 -3.11 4.45
C LYS A 91 21.60 -3.80 3.64
N PHE A 92 20.98 -3.02 2.76
CA PHE A 92 19.94 -3.55 1.86
C PHE A 92 20.52 -4.59 0.88
N GLY A 93 19.82 -5.71 0.73
CA GLY A 93 20.24 -6.84 -0.08
C GLY A 93 21.23 -7.79 0.62
N VAL A 94 21.65 -7.50 1.87
CA VAL A 94 22.52 -8.35 2.69
C VAL A 94 21.83 -8.74 4.00
N ASN A 95 21.39 -7.74 4.77
CA ASN A 95 20.80 -7.97 6.08
C ASN A 95 19.26 -7.92 6.04
N PHE A 96 18.70 -7.28 5.04
CA PHE A 96 17.25 -7.23 4.79
C PHE A 96 16.99 -6.99 3.30
N GLN A 97 15.77 -7.31 2.86
CA GLN A 97 15.35 -7.23 1.45
C GLN A 97 13.90 -6.78 1.31
N ILE A 98 13.41 -6.65 0.07
CA ILE A 98 12.00 -6.39 -0.22
C ILE A 98 11.16 -7.55 0.34
N GLY A 99 10.07 -7.21 1.03
CA GLY A 99 9.18 -8.15 1.72
C GLY A 99 9.46 -8.27 3.21
N ASP A 100 10.65 -7.91 3.69
CA ASP A 100 10.95 -7.92 5.12
C ASP A 100 10.23 -6.77 5.84
N THR A 101 9.86 -7.01 7.10
CA THR A 101 9.30 -5.98 7.96
C THR A 101 10.39 -5.29 8.75
N VAL A 102 10.45 -3.98 8.65
CA VAL A 102 11.42 -3.15 9.36
C VAL A 102 10.73 -2.15 10.27
N THR A 103 11.36 -1.85 11.41
CA THR A 103 10.92 -0.80 12.33
C THR A 103 11.82 0.42 12.16
N ALA A 104 11.23 1.51 11.69
CA ALA A 104 11.89 2.80 11.59
C ALA A 104 11.53 3.66 12.81
N VAL A 105 12.54 4.16 13.52
CA VAL A 105 12.38 5.16 14.58
C VAL A 105 12.61 6.53 13.96
N LEU A 106 11.55 7.29 13.78
CA LEU A 106 11.54 8.56 13.04
C LEU A 106 11.84 9.75 13.96
N ALA A 107 11.34 9.66 15.19
CA ALA A 107 11.56 10.67 16.24
C ALA A 107 11.33 10.01 17.63
N PRO A 108 11.69 10.65 18.74
CA PRO A 108 11.37 10.17 20.07
C PRO A 108 9.86 9.92 20.22
N GLY A 109 9.45 8.68 20.48
CA GLY A 109 8.05 8.28 20.59
C GLY A 109 7.32 8.07 19.24
N LEU A 110 7.97 8.30 18.11
CA LEU A 110 7.41 8.06 16.78
C LEU A 110 8.19 6.95 16.09
N GLN A 111 7.54 5.80 15.94
CA GLN A 111 8.09 4.66 15.19
C GLN A 111 7.04 4.09 14.25
N ALA A 112 7.48 3.53 13.15
CA ALA A 112 6.64 2.80 12.21
C ALA A 112 7.25 1.44 11.91
N THR A 113 6.43 0.39 11.97
CA THR A 113 6.82 -0.99 11.64
C THR A 113 6.03 -1.41 10.40
N LEU A 114 6.71 -1.48 9.27
CA LEU A 114 6.10 -1.67 7.96
C LEU A 114 6.95 -2.60 7.09
N PRO A 115 6.33 -3.35 6.15
CA PRO A 115 7.07 -4.13 5.17
C PRO A 115 7.79 -3.23 4.17
N VAL A 116 8.98 -3.64 3.75
CA VAL A 116 9.71 -3.00 2.65
C VAL A 116 9.05 -3.39 1.33
N THR A 117 8.45 -2.43 0.64
CA THR A 117 7.74 -2.66 -0.63
C THR A 117 8.53 -2.22 -1.85
N GLN A 118 9.39 -1.21 -1.70
CA GLN A 118 10.29 -0.78 -2.76
C GLN A 118 11.63 -0.33 -2.17
N ALA A 119 12.70 -0.49 -2.97
CA ALA A 119 14.00 0.05 -2.67
C ALA A 119 14.57 0.70 -3.93
N LYS A 120 15.11 1.91 -3.78
CA LYS A 120 15.85 2.62 -4.80
C LYS A 120 17.31 2.68 -4.34
N VAL A 121 18.23 2.13 -5.15
CA VAL A 121 19.65 2.16 -4.88
C VAL A 121 20.29 3.02 -5.95
N GLU A 122 21.01 4.06 -5.54
CA GLU A 122 21.74 4.95 -6.42
C GLU A 122 23.23 4.89 -6.10
N TRP A 123 24.03 4.97 -7.14
CA TRP A 123 25.48 5.00 -7.06
C TRP A 123 25.96 6.31 -7.67
N ASP A 124 26.74 7.04 -6.92
CA ASP A 124 27.47 8.15 -7.53
C ASP A 124 28.78 7.66 -8.16
N GLY A 125 29.39 8.50 -9.02
CA GLY A 125 30.63 8.15 -9.70
C GLY A 125 31.83 7.93 -8.78
N TYR A 126 31.69 8.13 -7.47
CA TYR A 126 32.71 8.00 -6.43
C TYR A 126 32.49 6.79 -5.51
N GLN A 127 31.72 5.80 -5.95
CA GLN A 127 31.38 4.59 -5.19
C GLN A 127 30.52 4.82 -3.94
N ASN A 128 29.95 6.01 -3.74
CA ASN A 128 28.97 6.18 -2.68
C ASN A 128 27.65 5.58 -3.10
N ARG A 129 27.09 4.76 -2.23
CA ARG A 129 25.81 4.11 -2.40
C ARG A 129 24.78 4.78 -1.49
N SER A 130 23.69 5.26 -2.06
CA SER A 130 22.54 5.75 -1.32
C SER A 130 21.35 4.82 -1.51
N VAL A 131 20.58 4.62 -0.46
CA VAL A 131 19.42 3.75 -0.48
C VAL A 131 18.22 4.51 0.08
N SER A 132 17.18 4.57 -0.73
CA SER A 132 15.86 5.10 -0.35
C SER A 132 14.85 3.96 -0.37
N LEU A 133 14.11 3.79 0.72
CA LEU A 133 13.12 2.73 0.89
C LEU A 133 11.72 3.30 0.85
N THR A 134 10.78 2.53 0.29
CA THR A 134 9.36 2.72 0.51
C THR A 134 8.84 1.56 1.34
N LEU A 135 8.22 1.87 2.47
CA LEU A 135 7.66 0.91 3.42
C LEU A 135 6.14 1.04 3.45
N GLY A 136 5.45 -0.06 3.69
CA GLY A 136 3.99 -0.09 3.76
C GLY A 136 3.31 -0.26 2.41
N SER A 137 2.08 0.26 2.28
CA SER A 137 1.33 0.15 1.03
C SER A 137 1.96 1.00 -0.06
N VAL A 138 2.08 0.43 -1.26
CA VAL A 138 2.41 1.18 -2.47
C VAL A 138 1.11 1.74 -3.02
N ASP A 139 1.04 3.05 -3.22
CA ASP A 139 -0.08 3.65 -3.94
C ASP A 139 -0.09 3.09 -5.38
N ASP A 140 -1.10 2.28 -5.69
CA ASP A 140 -1.26 1.65 -7.01
C ASP A 140 -1.38 2.70 -8.14
N ASN A 141 -1.82 3.92 -7.80
CA ASN A 141 -1.82 5.04 -8.76
C ASN A 141 -0.40 5.40 -9.24
N LEU A 142 0.63 5.22 -8.40
CA LEU A 142 2.02 5.43 -8.81
C LEU A 142 2.55 4.31 -9.71
N ARG A 143 2.04 3.09 -9.59
CA ARG A 143 2.33 1.99 -10.52
C ARG A 143 1.76 2.28 -11.90
N ASP A 144 0.51 2.71 -11.97
CA ASP A 144 -0.17 3.04 -13.23
C ASP A 144 0.50 4.22 -13.96
N VAL A 145 0.91 5.25 -13.23
CA VAL A 145 1.61 6.40 -13.82
C VAL A 145 3.00 6.00 -14.35
N ARG A 146 3.74 5.14 -13.62
CA ARG A 146 5.05 4.65 -14.06
C ARG A 146 4.94 3.70 -15.25
N MET A 147 3.96 2.82 -15.26
CA MET A 147 3.70 1.91 -16.38
C MET A 147 3.28 2.68 -17.62
N ARG A 148 2.40 3.66 -17.51
CA ARG A 148 2.01 4.54 -18.64
C ARG A 148 3.20 5.32 -19.20
N LYS A 149 4.10 5.81 -18.33
CA LYS A 149 5.31 6.51 -18.77
C LYS A 149 6.27 5.57 -19.51
N LEU A 150 6.48 4.34 -19.00
CA LEU A 150 7.28 3.32 -19.66
C LEU A 150 6.70 2.93 -21.03
N PHE A 151 5.38 2.73 -21.13
CA PHE A 151 4.74 2.43 -22.42
C PHE A 151 4.83 3.60 -23.40
N ASN A 152 4.70 4.85 -22.96
CA ASN A 152 4.89 6.02 -23.81
C ASN A 152 6.34 6.16 -24.29
N ASP A 153 7.32 5.92 -23.40
CA ASP A 153 8.75 5.99 -23.77
C ASP A 153 9.12 4.89 -24.77
N ILE A 154 8.55 3.68 -24.65
CA ILE A 154 8.74 2.57 -25.61
C ILE A 154 8.07 2.88 -26.96
N SER A 155 6.90 3.51 -26.97
CA SER A 155 6.21 3.85 -28.21
C SER A 155 6.95 4.90 -29.04
N HIS A 156 7.75 5.77 -28.40
CA HIS A 156 8.60 6.74 -29.10
C HIS A 156 9.88 6.13 -29.68
N ILE A 157 10.33 4.97 -29.20
CA ILE A 157 11.52 4.27 -29.72
C ILE A 157 11.17 3.40 -30.96
N SER A 158 9.90 3.08 -31.17
CA SER A 158 9.44 2.22 -32.28
C SER A 158 9.19 2.98 -33.59
N THR A 159 9.56 4.26 -33.71
CA THR A 159 9.36 5.08 -34.92
C THR A 159 10.70 5.67 -35.39
N ILE A 160 11.69 4.80 -35.65
CA ILE A 160 12.89 5.13 -36.42
C ILE A 160 13.07 4.04 -37.49
#